data_42863aa92ce4232b78a02d1b19acce8f
#
_entry.id   42863aa92ce4232b78a02d1b19acce8f
#
_cell.length_a   1.000
_cell.length_b   1.000
_cell.length_c   1.000
_cell.angle_alpha   90.00
_cell.angle_beta   90.00
_cell.angle_gamma   90.00
#
_symmetry.space_group_name_H-M   'P 1'
#
loop_
_entity.id
_entity.type
_entity.pdbx_description
1 polymer ?
#
loop_
_entity_poly.entity_id
_entity_poly.type
_entity_poly.pdbx_seq_one_letter_code
_entity_poly.pdbx_strand_id
1 'polypeptide(L)'
;AMAYKYSMGQPYMYPRNELTYAANFMRMMFATPCEDYKVNPVLVRALDRIFILHADHEQNASTSTVRLCASSGTNPFAAIAAGVACLWGPSHGGANEAALNMLYEIQAQGGVAKIGEFIAKVKDKNSNVKLMGFGHRVYKNYDPRAKLMRETCHEVLEALGLHDDPLFKLAMGL
;
A
#
# COMPACT_ATOMS: atom_id res chain seq x y z
N ALA A 1 8.68 5.11 -10.86
CA ALA A 1 10.09 4.68 -10.93
C ALA A 1 11.03 5.84 -11.25
N MET A 2 10.86 6.54 -12.37
CA MET A 2 11.75 7.65 -12.75
C MET A 2 11.76 8.80 -11.74
N ALA A 3 10.61 9.21 -11.22
CA ALA A 3 10.52 10.23 -10.18
C ALA A 3 11.28 9.84 -8.90
N TYR A 4 11.18 8.58 -8.51
CA TYR A 4 11.94 8.04 -7.37
C TYR A 4 13.46 8.10 -7.63
N LYS A 5 13.91 7.64 -8.80
CA LYS A 5 15.33 7.72 -9.18
C LYS A 5 15.85 9.14 -9.17
N TYR A 6 15.06 10.08 -9.70
CA TYR A 6 15.40 11.50 -9.68
C TYR A 6 15.55 12.04 -8.25
N SER A 7 14.60 11.74 -7.38
CA SER A 7 14.63 12.19 -5.97
C SER A 7 15.82 11.63 -5.18
N MET A 8 16.33 10.47 -5.57
CA MET A 8 17.49 9.82 -4.95
C MET A 8 18.83 10.21 -5.60
N GLY A 9 18.83 11.09 -6.60
CA GLY A 9 20.02 11.46 -7.35
C GLY A 9 20.63 10.30 -8.15
N GLN A 10 19.83 9.31 -8.51
CA GLN A 10 20.26 8.10 -9.22
C GLN A 10 19.94 8.19 -10.71
N PRO A 11 20.75 7.55 -11.57
CA PRO A 11 20.50 7.51 -13.01
C PRO A 11 19.23 6.73 -13.33
N TYR A 12 18.55 7.11 -14.42
CA TYR A 12 17.38 6.40 -14.90
C TYR A 12 17.74 5.05 -15.48
N MET A 13 16.91 4.06 -15.17
CA MET A 13 16.96 2.74 -15.77
C MET A 13 15.75 2.58 -16.69
N TYR A 14 16.01 2.17 -17.93
CA TYR A 14 14.96 1.98 -18.93
C TYR A 14 14.38 0.56 -18.86
N PRO A 15 13.12 0.37 -19.27
CA PRO A 15 12.49 -0.94 -19.31
C PRO A 15 13.19 -1.86 -20.33
N ARG A 16 13.05 -3.16 -20.11
CA ARG A 16 13.49 -4.22 -21.03
C ARG A 16 12.29 -4.97 -21.58
N ASN A 17 12.33 -5.32 -22.86
CA ASN A 17 11.20 -5.98 -23.54
C ASN A 17 10.94 -7.41 -23.05
N GLU A 18 11.96 -8.09 -22.54
CA GLU A 18 11.85 -9.44 -21.99
C GLU A 18 11.23 -9.53 -20.60
N LEU A 19 11.03 -8.39 -19.91
CA LEU A 19 10.47 -8.34 -18.58
C LEU A 19 8.98 -7.99 -18.60
N THR A 20 8.24 -8.56 -17.66
CA THR A 20 6.83 -8.18 -17.38
C THR A 20 6.74 -6.76 -16.83
N TYR A 21 5.53 -6.19 -16.78
CA TYR A 21 5.30 -4.85 -16.25
C TYR A 21 5.82 -4.67 -14.82
N ALA A 22 5.45 -5.56 -13.90
CA ALA A 22 5.90 -5.50 -12.51
C ALA A 22 7.41 -5.71 -12.38
N ALA A 23 8.01 -6.61 -13.16
CA ALA A 23 9.44 -6.83 -13.18
C ALA A 23 10.20 -5.60 -13.69
N ASN A 24 9.69 -4.96 -14.74
CA ASN A 24 10.24 -3.70 -15.25
C ASN A 24 10.14 -2.57 -14.23
N PHE A 25 9.00 -2.46 -13.54
CA PHE A 25 8.82 -1.47 -12.49
C PHE A 25 9.90 -1.62 -11.41
N MET A 26 10.12 -2.84 -10.90
CA MET A 26 11.15 -3.12 -9.89
C MET A 26 12.55 -2.81 -10.42
N ARG A 27 12.86 -3.26 -11.63
CA ARG A 27 14.14 -2.96 -12.26
C ARG A 27 14.37 -1.44 -12.39
N MET A 28 13.39 -0.72 -12.88
CA MET A 28 13.50 0.74 -13.05
C MET A 28 13.65 1.48 -11.71
N MET A 29 13.09 0.95 -10.62
CA MET A 29 13.24 1.54 -9.28
C MET A 29 14.57 1.22 -8.63
N PHE A 30 15.02 -0.03 -8.68
CA PHE A 30 16.07 -0.53 -7.80
C PHE A 30 17.39 -0.86 -8.50
N ALA A 31 17.39 -1.09 -9.82
CA ALA A 31 18.62 -1.34 -10.55
C ALA A 31 19.50 -0.11 -10.67
N THR A 32 20.80 -0.33 -10.70
CA THR A 32 21.83 0.69 -11.01
C THR A 32 22.60 0.27 -12.27
N PRO A 33 23.22 1.23 -13.00
CA PRO A 33 23.97 0.88 -14.22
C PRO A 33 25.20 -0.02 -13.98
N CYS A 34 25.73 -0.01 -12.77
CA CYS A 34 27.01 -0.66 -12.44
C CYS A 34 26.85 -2.09 -11.91
N GLU A 35 25.62 -2.54 -11.66
CA GLU A 35 25.34 -3.82 -11.02
C GLU A 35 24.24 -4.59 -11.76
N ASP A 36 24.38 -5.90 -11.81
CA ASP A 36 23.34 -6.78 -12.32
C ASP A 36 22.18 -6.89 -11.31
N TYR A 37 21.07 -6.26 -11.63
CA TYR A 37 19.85 -6.38 -10.85
C TYR A 37 19.10 -7.68 -11.20
N LYS A 38 19.09 -8.61 -10.26
CA LYS A 38 18.29 -9.84 -10.38
C LYS A 38 16.91 -9.62 -9.81
N VAL A 39 15.93 -9.69 -10.65
CA VAL A 39 14.53 -9.52 -10.26
C VAL A 39 14.07 -10.74 -9.47
N ASN A 40 13.61 -10.54 -8.23
CA ASN A 40 13.05 -11.61 -7.40
C ASN A 40 11.62 -11.95 -7.88
N PRO A 41 11.35 -13.19 -8.35
CA PRO A 41 10.06 -13.56 -8.91
C PRO A 41 8.91 -13.53 -7.86
N VAL A 42 9.20 -13.75 -6.58
CA VAL A 42 8.21 -13.64 -5.50
C VAL A 42 7.75 -12.21 -5.34
N LEU A 43 8.70 -11.26 -5.31
CA LEU A 43 8.40 -9.83 -5.19
C LEU A 43 7.69 -9.29 -6.43
N VAL A 44 8.05 -9.77 -7.62
CA VAL A 44 7.35 -9.41 -8.87
C VAL A 44 5.90 -9.85 -8.82
N ARG A 45 5.64 -11.10 -8.44
CA ARG A 45 4.28 -11.63 -8.32
C ARG A 45 3.48 -10.88 -7.27
N ALA A 46 4.10 -10.55 -6.13
CA ALA A 46 3.46 -9.76 -5.07
C ALA A 46 3.07 -8.37 -5.57
N LEU A 47 3.96 -7.69 -6.27
CA LEU A 47 3.70 -6.35 -6.82
C LEU A 47 2.61 -6.39 -7.89
N ASP A 48 2.62 -7.39 -8.75
CA ASP A 48 1.60 -7.58 -9.79
C ASP A 48 0.21 -7.79 -9.16
N ARG A 49 0.10 -8.63 -8.12
CA ARG A 49 -1.12 -8.81 -7.33
C ARG A 49 -1.59 -7.50 -6.70
N ILE A 50 -0.67 -6.70 -6.11
CA ILE A 50 -1.00 -5.40 -5.53
C ILE A 50 -1.60 -4.48 -6.60
N PHE A 51 -1.00 -4.39 -7.78
CA PHE A 51 -1.52 -3.57 -8.86
C PHE A 51 -2.90 -4.01 -9.30
N ILE A 52 -3.15 -5.33 -9.45
CA ILE A 52 -4.46 -5.88 -9.82
C ILE A 52 -5.50 -5.55 -8.74
N LEU A 53 -5.19 -5.80 -7.47
CA LEU A 53 -6.12 -5.56 -6.36
C LEU A 53 -6.48 -4.08 -6.16
N HIS A 54 -5.60 -3.16 -6.59
CA HIS A 54 -5.91 -1.74 -6.60
C HIS A 54 -6.68 -1.29 -7.84
N ALA A 55 -6.47 -1.94 -8.98
CA ALA A 55 -7.17 -1.63 -10.22
C ALA A 55 -8.58 -2.23 -10.27
N ASP A 56 -8.74 -3.45 -9.76
CA ASP A 56 -10.02 -4.18 -9.74
C ASP A 56 -10.77 -3.94 -8.43
N HIS A 57 -11.31 -2.74 -8.32
CA HIS A 57 -12.18 -2.33 -7.23
C HIS A 57 -13.24 -1.35 -7.77
N GLU A 58 -14.35 -1.22 -7.07
CA GLU A 58 -15.38 -0.25 -7.44
C GLU A 58 -14.83 1.17 -7.54
N GLN A 59 -15.58 2.04 -8.21
CA GLN A 59 -15.21 3.44 -8.41
C GLN A 59 -14.99 4.16 -7.07
N ASN A 60 -13.74 4.43 -6.75
CA ASN A 60 -13.34 5.21 -5.59
C ASN A 60 -13.26 6.72 -5.89
N ALA A 61 -12.96 7.52 -4.88
CA ALA A 61 -12.90 8.99 -5.02
C ALA A 61 -11.86 9.45 -6.05
N SER A 62 -10.66 8.84 -6.11
CA SER A 62 -9.64 9.17 -7.10
C SER A 62 -10.11 8.83 -8.51
N THR A 63 -10.69 7.66 -8.72
CA THR A 63 -11.25 7.27 -10.03
C THR A 63 -12.32 8.25 -10.49
N SER A 64 -13.24 8.64 -9.59
CA SER A 64 -14.28 9.63 -9.89
C SER A 64 -13.67 10.98 -10.26
N THR A 65 -12.66 11.42 -9.53
CA THR A 65 -11.96 12.70 -9.77
C THR A 65 -11.26 12.70 -11.13
N VAL A 66 -10.50 11.64 -11.44
CA VAL A 66 -9.82 11.52 -12.75
C VAL A 66 -10.82 11.51 -13.89
N ARG A 67 -11.91 10.74 -13.78
CA ARG A 67 -12.95 10.68 -14.80
C ARG A 67 -13.65 12.03 -14.99
N LEU A 68 -13.95 12.73 -13.89
CA LEU A 68 -14.56 14.05 -13.94
C LEU A 68 -13.64 15.06 -14.64
N CYS A 69 -12.37 15.13 -14.26
CA CYS A 69 -11.39 15.99 -14.91
C CYS A 69 -11.22 15.65 -16.41
N ALA A 70 -11.09 14.36 -16.74
CA ALA A 70 -10.91 13.92 -18.11
C ALA A 70 -12.14 14.23 -18.99
N SER A 71 -13.35 14.24 -18.43
CA SER A 71 -14.59 14.57 -19.17
C SER A 71 -14.63 16.00 -19.70
N SER A 72 -13.82 16.90 -19.12
CA SER A 72 -13.67 18.28 -19.62
C SER A 72 -12.67 18.42 -20.78
N GLY A 73 -12.08 17.34 -21.24
CA GLY A 73 -10.99 17.39 -22.24
C GLY A 73 -9.62 17.74 -21.68
N THR A 74 -9.46 17.77 -20.37
CA THR A 74 -8.16 17.98 -19.69
C THR A 74 -7.17 16.91 -20.11
N ASN A 75 -5.88 17.29 -20.24
CA ASN A 75 -4.84 16.33 -20.59
C ASN A 75 -4.68 15.25 -19.48
N PRO A 76 -4.23 14.03 -19.82
CA PRO A 76 -4.19 12.92 -18.89
C PRO A 76 -3.27 13.15 -17.69
N PHE A 77 -2.19 13.93 -17.84
CA PHE A 77 -1.28 14.24 -16.72
C PHE A 77 -1.97 15.09 -15.66
N ALA A 78 -2.71 16.13 -16.08
CA ALA A 78 -3.47 16.98 -15.17
C ALA A 78 -4.62 16.20 -14.50
N ALA A 79 -5.32 15.35 -15.24
CA ALA A 79 -6.39 14.51 -14.69
C ALA A 79 -5.85 13.51 -13.63
N ILE A 80 -4.70 12.89 -13.88
CA ILE A 80 -4.04 12.00 -12.93
C ILE A 80 -3.53 12.78 -11.71
N ALA A 81 -2.98 13.97 -11.90
CA ALA A 81 -2.55 14.82 -10.79
C ALA A 81 -3.71 15.17 -9.84
N ALA A 82 -4.89 15.45 -10.39
CA ALA A 82 -6.11 15.66 -9.59
C ALA A 82 -6.51 14.39 -8.81
N GLY A 83 -6.37 13.22 -9.41
CA GLY A 83 -6.59 11.93 -8.72
C GLY A 83 -5.60 11.68 -7.59
N VAL A 84 -4.33 12.03 -7.78
CA VAL A 84 -3.30 11.96 -6.73
C VAL A 84 -3.62 12.92 -5.58
N ALA A 85 -4.04 14.14 -5.88
CA ALA A 85 -4.48 15.10 -4.86
C ALA A 85 -5.70 14.58 -4.07
N CYS A 86 -6.66 13.95 -4.75
CA CYS A 86 -7.80 13.31 -4.10
C CYS A 86 -7.39 12.14 -3.19
N LEU A 87 -6.40 11.35 -3.61
CA LEU A 87 -5.89 10.23 -2.82
C LEU A 87 -5.27 10.70 -1.49
N TRP A 88 -4.73 11.89 -1.43
CA TRP A 88 -4.14 12.47 -0.23
C TRP A 88 -5.16 12.79 0.88
N GLY A 89 -6.44 12.78 0.58
CA GLY A 89 -7.49 13.04 1.55
C GLY A 89 -7.54 12.02 2.70
N PRO A 90 -7.82 12.46 3.94
CA PRO A 90 -7.83 11.60 5.14
C PRO A 90 -8.88 10.48 5.08
N SER A 91 -9.93 10.66 4.28
CA SER A 91 -11.00 9.67 4.09
C SER A 91 -10.74 8.73 2.89
N HIS A 92 -9.56 8.79 2.28
CA HIS A 92 -9.17 7.96 1.15
C HIS A 92 -7.79 7.33 1.42
N GLY A 93 -6.72 7.73 0.72
CA GLY A 93 -5.38 7.20 0.98
C GLY A 93 -4.87 7.49 2.40
N GLY A 94 -5.26 8.59 3.00
CA GLY A 94 -4.94 8.92 4.40
C GLY A 94 -5.49 7.94 5.43
N ALA A 95 -6.48 7.13 5.09
CA ALA A 95 -6.96 6.06 5.97
C ALA A 95 -5.92 4.95 6.16
N ASN A 96 -5.15 4.62 5.11
CA ASN A 96 -4.05 3.66 5.20
C ASN A 96 -2.90 4.19 6.06
N GLU A 97 -2.56 5.47 5.91
CA GLU A 97 -1.58 6.15 6.74
C GLU A 97 -1.99 6.13 8.22
N ALA A 98 -3.24 6.43 8.51
CA ALA A 98 -3.77 6.41 9.88
C ALA A 98 -3.74 5.00 10.49
N ALA A 99 -4.01 3.95 9.70
CA ALA A 99 -3.91 2.57 10.16
C ALA A 99 -2.44 2.19 10.48
N LEU A 100 -1.50 2.58 9.64
CA LEU A 100 -0.08 2.33 9.87
C LEU A 100 0.43 3.08 11.11
N ASN A 101 0.07 4.34 11.26
CA ASN A 101 0.43 5.14 12.43
C ASN A 101 -0.12 4.54 13.73
N MET A 102 -1.36 4.04 13.72
CA MET A 102 -1.94 3.31 14.84
C MET A 102 -1.10 2.07 15.20
N LEU A 103 -0.64 1.29 14.22
CA LEU A 103 0.23 0.14 14.49
C LEU A 103 1.56 0.57 15.12
N TYR A 104 2.19 1.64 14.64
CA TYR A 104 3.42 2.18 15.23
C TYR A 104 3.19 2.66 16.67
N GLU A 105 2.07 3.32 16.95
CA GLU A 105 1.71 3.76 18.31
C GLU A 105 1.57 2.57 19.27
N ILE A 106 0.86 1.51 18.87
CA ILE A 106 0.71 0.30 19.68
C ILE A 106 2.07 -0.38 19.88
N GLN A 107 2.88 -0.44 18.83
CA GLN A 107 4.22 -1.02 18.91
C GLN A 107 5.13 -0.27 19.88
N ALA A 108 5.10 1.05 19.86
CA ALA A 108 5.85 1.91 20.78
C ALA A 108 5.41 1.75 22.25
N GLN A 109 4.15 1.37 22.48
CA GLN A 109 3.59 1.12 23.82
C GLN A 109 3.87 -0.31 24.35
N GLY A 110 4.44 -1.20 23.54
CA GLY A 110 4.77 -2.57 23.94
C GLY A 110 4.23 -3.66 23.01
N GLY A 111 3.73 -3.27 21.83
CA GLY A 111 3.39 -4.18 20.74
C GLY A 111 2.21 -5.10 21.05
N VAL A 112 2.32 -6.36 20.65
CA VAL A 112 1.25 -7.37 20.76
C VAL A 112 0.68 -7.49 22.18
N ALA A 113 1.50 -7.33 23.21
CA ALA A 113 1.06 -7.38 24.61
C ALA A 113 0.09 -6.27 25.00
N LYS A 114 0.05 -5.18 24.23
CA LYS A 114 -0.80 -4.00 24.47
C LYS A 114 -2.09 -3.96 23.65
N ILE A 115 -2.32 -4.92 22.78
CA ILE A 115 -3.54 -5.00 21.97
C ILE A 115 -4.80 -4.94 22.84
N GLY A 116 -4.84 -5.72 23.93
CA GLY A 116 -6.01 -5.76 24.81
C GLY A 116 -6.33 -4.41 25.46
N GLU A 117 -5.32 -3.68 25.91
CA GLU A 117 -5.46 -2.32 26.48
C GLU A 117 -5.93 -1.33 25.39
N PHE A 118 -5.38 -1.43 24.18
CA PHE A 118 -5.78 -0.59 23.08
C PHE A 118 -7.24 -0.82 22.69
N ILE A 119 -7.67 -2.06 22.55
CA ILE A 119 -9.06 -2.42 22.23
C ILE A 119 -10.01 -1.97 23.35
N ALA A 120 -9.62 -2.02 24.62
CA ALA A 120 -10.40 -1.49 25.71
C ALA A 120 -10.62 0.03 25.58
N LYS A 121 -9.57 0.78 25.21
CA LYS A 121 -9.68 2.23 24.93
C LYS A 121 -10.59 2.52 23.73
N VAL A 122 -10.53 1.72 22.66
CA VAL A 122 -11.42 1.88 21.48
C VAL A 122 -12.89 1.66 21.85
N LYS A 123 -13.17 0.73 22.77
CA LYS A 123 -14.53 0.43 23.24
C LYS A 123 -15.08 1.44 24.26
N ASP A 124 -14.22 2.23 24.87
CA ASP A 124 -14.63 3.28 25.80
C ASP A 124 -15.23 4.46 25.04
N LYS A 125 -16.52 4.74 25.28
CA LYS A 125 -17.26 5.83 24.65
C LYS A 125 -16.71 7.23 24.96
N ASN A 126 -15.96 7.37 26.04
CA ASN A 126 -15.33 8.62 26.46
C ASN A 126 -13.93 8.79 25.86
N SER A 127 -13.41 7.78 25.20
CA SER A 127 -12.11 7.80 24.52
C SER A 127 -12.25 8.31 23.10
N ASN A 128 -11.28 9.10 22.65
CA ASN A 128 -11.15 9.53 21.25
C ASN A 128 -10.33 8.54 20.39
N VAL A 129 -9.91 7.41 20.95
CA VAL A 129 -9.13 6.40 20.25
C VAL A 129 -9.99 5.64 19.26
N LYS A 130 -9.54 5.55 18.03
CA LYS A 130 -10.26 4.86 16.94
C LYS A 130 -9.45 3.66 16.45
N LEU A 131 -10.14 2.58 16.14
CA LEU A 131 -9.56 1.44 15.46
C LEU A 131 -9.51 1.72 13.96
N MET A 132 -8.34 2.12 13.46
CA MET A 132 -8.12 2.44 12.05
C MET A 132 -7.85 1.18 11.22
N GLY A 133 -8.25 1.19 9.95
CA GLY A 133 -8.11 0.01 9.06
C GLY A 133 -9.22 -1.03 9.22
N PHE A 134 -10.14 -0.84 10.15
CA PHE A 134 -11.31 -1.69 10.34
C PHE A 134 -12.60 -0.94 9.95
N GLY A 135 -13.49 -1.66 9.30
CA GLY A 135 -14.68 -1.07 8.71
C GLY A 135 -14.44 -0.56 7.29
N HIS A 136 -15.37 -0.85 6.42
CA HIS A 136 -15.35 -0.45 5.03
C HIS A 136 -16.74 0.03 4.63
N ARG A 137 -16.81 1.03 3.75
CA ARG A 137 -18.10 1.59 3.33
C ARG A 137 -18.96 0.58 2.54
N VAL A 138 -18.31 -0.28 1.76
CA VAL A 138 -18.98 -1.28 0.91
C VAL A 138 -19.10 -2.64 1.61
N TYR A 139 -17.98 -3.14 2.16
CA TYR A 139 -17.95 -4.47 2.79
C TYR A 139 -18.44 -4.38 4.24
N LYS A 140 -19.44 -5.21 4.58
CA LYS A 140 -19.99 -5.26 5.96
C LYS A 140 -19.19 -6.17 6.89
N ASN A 141 -18.54 -7.17 6.35
CA ASN A 141 -17.82 -8.17 7.13
C ASN A 141 -16.32 -8.15 6.79
N TYR A 142 -15.95 -8.63 5.63
CA TYR A 142 -14.56 -8.87 5.25
C TYR A 142 -14.30 -8.40 3.82
N ASP A 143 -13.23 -7.66 3.62
CA ASP A 143 -12.76 -7.28 2.28
C ASP A 143 -12.12 -8.51 1.61
N PRO A 144 -12.65 -9.02 0.50
CA PRO A 144 -12.11 -10.23 -0.15
C PRO A 144 -10.66 -10.07 -0.59
N ARG A 145 -10.20 -8.85 -0.83
CA ARG A 145 -8.81 -8.56 -1.20
C ARG A 145 -7.84 -8.81 -0.04
N ALA A 146 -8.29 -8.64 1.20
CA ALA A 146 -7.46 -8.79 2.38
C ALA A 146 -6.92 -10.22 2.54
N LYS A 147 -7.65 -11.24 2.09
CA LYS A 147 -7.16 -12.63 2.08
C LYS A 147 -5.93 -12.77 1.19
N LEU A 148 -6.03 -12.32 -0.07
CA LEU A 148 -4.93 -12.39 -1.04
C LEU A 148 -3.74 -11.52 -0.60
N MET A 149 -4.02 -10.34 -0.03
CA MET A 149 -2.95 -9.47 0.51
C MET A 149 -2.21 -10.13 1.65
N ARG A 150 -2.92 -10.77 2.58
CA ARG A 150 -2.30 -11.51 3.70
C ARG A 150 -1.42 -12.66 3.21
N GLU A 151 -1.94 -13.48 2.30
CA GLU A 151 -1.16 -14.58 1.68
C GLU A 151 0.09 -14.05 0.99
N THR A 152 -0.04 -12.97 0.24
CA THR A 152 1.07 -12.31 -0.45
C THR A 152 2.10 -11.75 0.54
N CYS A 153 1.66 -11.14 1.65
CA CYS A 153 2.57 -10.68 2.70
C CYS A 153 3.39 -11.82 3.30
N HIS A 154 2.76 -12.96 3.58
CA HIS A 154 3.50 -14.13 4.07
C HIS A 154 4.54 -14.62 3.07
N GLU A 155 4.18 -14.77 1.78
CA GLU A 155 5.11 -15.17 0.72
C GLU A 155 6.31 -14.22 0.64
N VAL A 156 6.07 -12.90 0.73
CA VAL A 156 7.13 -11.88 0.65
C VAL A 156 8.04 -11.91 1.88
N LEU A 157 7.46 -11.97 3.09
CA LEU A 157 8.23 -12.00 4.33
C LEU A 157 9.09 -13.26 4.42
N GLU A 158 8.56 -14.40 3.95
CA GLU A 158 9.32 -15.64 3.83
C GLU A 158 10.50 -15.48 2.87
N ALA A 159 10.25 -14.97 1.67
CA ALA A 159 11.29 -14.77 0.66
C ALA A 159 12.39 -13.78 1.08
N LEU A 160 12.08 -12.86 2.00
CA LEU A 160 13.02 -11.87 2.55
C LEU A 160 13.67 -12.32 3.86
N GLY A 161 13.29 -13.47 4.42
CA GLY A 161 13.79 -13.94 5.73
C GLY A 161 13.29 -13.10 6.91
N LEU A 162 12.14 -12.43 6.76
CA LEU A 162 11.53 -11.52 7.75
C LEU A 162 10.33 -12.15 8.45
N HIS A 163 10.40 -13.45 8.76
CA HIS A 163 9.27 -14.20 9.36
C HIS A 163 8.76 -13.61 10.67
N ASP A 164 9.63 -12.89 11.38
CA ASP A 164 9.38 -12.37 12.71
C ASP A 164 9.15 -10.87 12.74
N ASP A 165 8.72 -10.28 11.62
CA ASP A 165 8.43 -8.84 11.58
C ASP A 165 7.41 -8.45 12.66
N PRO A 166 7.79 -7.57 13.63
CA PRO A 166 6.95 -7.27 14.78
C PRO A 166 5.70 -6.47 14.42
N LEU A 167 5.76 -5.65 13.37
CA LEU A 167 4.63 -4.85 12.92
C LEU A 167 3.59 -5.74 12.23
N PHE A 168 4.03 -6.72 11.45
CA PHE A 168 3.15 -7.69 10.82
C PHE A 168 2.47 -8.59 11.86
N LYS A 169 3.22 -9.08 12.87
CA LYS A 169 2.64 -9.83 14.00
C LYS A 169 1.58 -9.02 14.75
N LEU A 170 1.84 -7.74 14.97
CA LEU A 170 0.88 -6.84 15.60
C LEU A 170 -0.39 -6.67 14.75
N ALA A 171 -0.23 -6.44 13.46
CA ALA A 171 -1.35 -6.29 12.52
C ALA A 171 -2.20 -7.57 12.42
N MET A 172 -1.58 -8.74 12.53
CA MET A 172 -2.28 -10.03 12.54
C MET A 172 -2.98 -10.33 13.88
N GLY A 173 -2.55 -9.71 14.97
CA GLY A 173 -3.12 -9.88 16.30
C GLY A 173 -4.31 -8.96 16.62
N LEU A 174 -4.48 -7.88 15.85
CA LEU A 174 -5.62 -6.95 15.94
C LEU A 174 -6.85 -7.49 15.22
#